data_9406701fc1263fc89ec7522a4bcb2755
#
_entry.id   9406701fc1263fc89ec7522a4bcb2755
#
_cell.length_a   1.000
_cell.length_b   1.000
_cell.length_c   1.000
_cell.angle_alpha   90.00
_cell.angle_beta   90.00
_cell.angle_gamma   90.00
#
_symmetry.space_group_name_H-M   'P 1'
#
loop_
_entity.id
_entity.type
_entity.pdbx_description
1 polymer ?
#
loop_
_entity_poly.entity_id
_entity_poly.type
_entity_poly.pdbx_seq_one_letter_code
_entity_poly.pdbx_strand_id
1 'polypeptide(L)'
;DTLFGTVNIPAIITESGLKDVVYNDFHIGKNANIIIVAGCGITNNGHKDAQHDGIHRFYLEEGARVKYIERHCGLGVGDGKKVLNPVTEIYMKKGSYMVMDTTQIKGVDDTNRVTKATLDSDATLVITEKILTSNDQIAKTKFEVELNGENASTHVTSRSVAMDDSYQEFVSNITGNTKCYAHVECDAIIKEKGKVKAVPEIYAKNIDANLIHEAAIGKIAGEQLLKLMSLGLSEKEAEEVIINGFLK
;
A
#
# COMPACT_ATOMS: atom_id res chain seq x y z
N ASP A 1 -9.40 -28.18 -10.73
CA ASP A 1 -9.08 -28.35 -9.30
C ASP A 1 -8.98 -26.97 -8.69
N THR A 2 -9.91 -26.66 -7.75
CA THR A 2 -9.90 -25.38 -7.04
C THR A 2 -8.82 -25.49 -5.94
N LEU A 3 -7.68 -24.89 -6.13
CA LEU A 3 -6.66 -24.79 -5.10
C LEU A 3 -7.12 -23.74 -4.08
N PHE A 4 -7.43 -24.20 -2.88
CA PHE A 4 -7.52 -23.34 -1.71
C PHE A 4 -6.20 -23.49 -0.94
N GLY A 5 -5.46 -22.40 -0.78
CA GLY A 5 -4.18 -22.47 -0.09
C GLY A 5 -3.63 -21.12 0.29
N THR A 6 -2.65 -21.13 1.19
CA THR A 6 -1.85 -19.94 1.53
C THR A 6 -0.42 -20.19 1.09
N VAL A 7 0.13 -19.26 0.32
CA VAL A 7 1.55 -19.22 -0.07
C VAL A 7 2.23 -18.13 0.74
N ASN A 8 3.34 -18.47 1.42
CA ASN A 8 4.14 -17.52 2.17
C ASN A 8 5.46 -17.29 1.44
N ILE A 9 5.80 -16.02 1.22
CA ILE A 9 7.04 -15.58 0.56
C ILE A 9 7.79 -14.59 1.47
N PRO A 10 8.46 -15.04 2.52
CA PRO A 10 9.25 -14.16 3.38
C PRO A 10 10.57 -13.78 2.69
N ALA A 11 10.96 -12.51 2.83
CA ALA A 11 12.29 -12.02 2.47
C ALA A 11 12.87 -11.23 3.65
N ILE A 12 14.02 -11.66 4.18
CA ILE A 12 14.65 -11.01 5.31
C ILE A 12 16.12 -10.76 4.99
N ILE A 13 16.52 -9.49 5.00
CA ILE A 13 17.90 -9.05 4.84
C ILE A 13 18.47 -8.71 6.21
N THR A 14 19.63 -9.27 6.53
CA THR A 14 20.33 -9.06 7.79
C THR A 14 21.76 -8.52 7.62
N GLU A 15 22.23 -8.44 6.38
CA GLU A 15 23.59 -7.98 6.06
C GLU A 15 23.60 -6.50 5.67
N SER A 16 24.43 -5.72 6.37
CA SER A 16 24.65 -4.30 6.05
C SER A 16 25.38 -4.15 4.72
N GLY A 17 24.86 -3.29 3.84
CA GLY A 17 25.41 -3.07 2.50
C GLY A 17 24.88 -4.01 1.42
N LEU A 18 24.05 -5.00 1.78
CA LEU A 18 23.40 -5.88 0.81
C LEU A 18 22.33 -5.12 0.02
N LYS A 19 22.35 -5.29 -1.29
CA LYS A 19 21.26 -4.88 -2.20
C LYS A 19 20.75 -6.14 -2.88
N ASP A 20 19.48 -6.45 -2.62
CA ASP A 20 18.82 -7.64 -3.11
C ASP A 20 17.66 -7.26 -4.03
N VAL A 21 17.48 -8.01 -5.12
CA VAL A 21 16.38 -7.86 -6.07
C VAL A 21 15.74 -9.22 -6.29
N VAL A 22 14.44 -9.33 -5.99
CA VAL A 22 13.68 -10.57 -6.11
C VAL A 22 12.55 -10.41 -7.12
N TYR A 23 12.43 -11.38 -8.03
CA TYR A 23 11.34 -11.46 -9.01
C TYR A 23 10.42 -12.63 -8.67
N ASN A 24 9.12 -12.37 -8.55
CA ASN A 24 8.11 -13.39 -8.36
C ASN A 24 6.98 -13.20 -9.37
N ASP A 25 6.76 -14.19 -10.21
CA ASP A 25 5.65 -14.22 -11.17
C ASP A 25 4.60 -15.23 -10.68
N PHE A 26 3.40 -14.73 -10.38
CA PHE A 26 2.27 -15.52 -9.89
C PHE A 26 1.25 -15.73 -11.02
N HIS A 27 1.15 -16.93 -11.50
CA HIS A 27 0.15 -17.34 -12.49
C HIS A 27 -1.02 -18.02 -11.79
N ILE A 28 -2.15 -17.31 -11.66
CA ILE A 28 -3.34 -17.79 -10.98
C ILE A 28 -4.34 -18.29 -12.03
N GLY A 29 -4.55 -19.59 -12.04
CA GLY A 29 -5.41 -20.25 -13.03
C GLY A 29 -6.87 -19.88 -12.90
N LYS A 30 -7.65 -20.21 -13.92
CA LYS A 30 -9.09 -19.93 -14.00
C LYS A 30 -9.83 -20.43 -12.77
N ASN A 31 -10.64 -19.54 -12.15
CA ASN A 31 -11.44 -19.79 -10.94
C ASN A 31 -10.64 -20.26 -9.71
N ALA A 32 -9.32 -20.19 -9.72
CA ALA A 32 -8.50 -20.47 -8.54
C ALA A 32 -8.73 -19.41 -7.46
N ASN A 33 -8.60 -19.82 -6.18
CA ASN A 33 -8.76 -18.94 -5.04
C ASN A 33 -7.56 -19.15 -4.09
N ILE A 34 -6.73 -18.12 -3.91
CA ILE A 34 -5.47 -18.24 -3.19
C ILE A 34 -5.19 -17.02 -2.31
N ILE A 35 -4.55 -17.27 -1.17
CA ILE A 35 -3.99 -16.24 -0.29
C ILE A 35 -2.48 -16.27 -0.45
N ILE A 36 -1.88 -15.12 -0.71
CA ILE A 36 -0.42 -14.95 -0.80
C ILE A 36 -0.01 -13.95 0.27
N VAL A 37 0.93 -14.34 1.12
CA VAL A 37 1.45 -13.52 2.21
C VAL A 37 2.93 -13.24 1.94
N ALA A 38 3.27 -11.99 1.70
CA ALA A 38 4.63 -11.49 1.56
C ALA A 38 5.06 -10.77 2.83
N GLY A 39 6.20 -11.11 3.36
CA GLY A 39 6.82 -10.43 4.50
C GLY A 39 8.23 -10.01 4.15
N CYS A 40 8.45 -8.70 3.93
CA CYS A 40 9.78 -8.18 3.65
C CYS A 40 10.31 -7.41 4.86
N GLY A 41 11.48 -7.82 5.35
CA GLY A 41 12.14 -7.21 6.50
C GLY A 41 13.59 -6.90 6.25
N ILE A 42 14.08 -5.78 6.76
CA ILE A 42 15.51 -5.45 6.78
C ILE A 42 15.92 -5.22 8.22
N THR A 43 16.90 -6.00 8.70
CA THR A 43 17.57 -5.74 9.96
C THR A 43 18.98 -5.22 9.65
N ASN A 44 19.20 -3.93 9.87
CA ASN A 44 20.49 -3.29 9.60
C ASN A 44 21.13 -2.78 10.89
N ASN A 45 22.23 -3.42 11.29
CA ASN A 45 23.04 -3.05 12.45
C ASN A 45 24.37 -2.38 12.07
N GLY A 46 24.61 -2.15 10.78
CA GLY A 46 25.84 -1.57 10.27
C GLY A 46 25.66 -0.14 9.74
N HIS A 47 26.69 0.33 9.04
CA HIS A 47 26.78 1.73 8.56
C HIS A 47 26.46 1.87 7.05
N LYS A 48 26.28 0.76 6.33
CA LYS A 48 25.94 0.80 4.91
C LYS A 48 24.45 0.55 4.72
N ASP A 49 23.87 1.18 3.71
CA ASP A 49 22.46 0.98 3.38
C ASP A 49 22.18 -0.45 2.96
N ALA A 50 21.12 -1.03 3.50
CA ALA A 50 20.60 -2.34 3.08
C ALA A 50 19.30 -2.11 2.30
N GLN A 51 19.15 -2.76 1.14
CA GLN A 51 18.05 -2.55 0.21
C GLN A 51 17.47 -3.87 -0.25
N HIS A 52 16.14 -3.93 -0.33
CA HIS A 52 15.39 -5.02 -0.96
C HIS A 52 14.36 -4.47 -1.94
N ASP A 53 14.45 -4.91 -3.18
CA ASP A 53 13.53 -4.55 -4.25
C ASP A 53 12.75 -5.80 -4.67
N GLY A 54 11.53 -5.96 -4.17
CA GLY A 54 10.63 -7.03 -4.55
C GLY A 54 9.83 -6.65 -5.79
N ILE A 55 9.95 -7.43 -6.86
CA ILE A 55 9.18 -7.24 -8.09
C ILE A 55 8.19 -8.40 -8.22
N HIS A 56 6.91 -8.12 -8.02
CA HIS A 56 5.85 -9.12 -7.99
C HIS A 56 4.89 -8.90 -9.15
N ARG A 57 4.71 -9.91 -10.01
CA ARG A 57 3.75 -9.87 -11.11
C ARG A 57 2.64 -10.88 -10.90
N PHE A 58 1.42 -10.42 -10.98
CA PHE A 58 0.22 -11.24 -10.81
C PHE A 58 -0.53 -11.34 -12.12
N TYR A 59 -0.68 -12.55 -12.62
CA TYR A 59 -1.46 -12.87 -13.81
C TYR A 59 -2.69 -13.66 -13.39
N LEU A 60 -3.85 -12.98 -13.29
CA LEU A 60 -5.10 -13.59 -12.87
C LEU A 60 -5.92 -13.98 -14.11
N GLU A 61 -6.15 -15.29 -14.28
CA GLU A 61 -7.04 -15.79 -15.30
C GLU A 61 -8.52 -15.56 -14.94
N GLU A 62 -9.42 -15.82 -15.87
CA GLU A 62 -10.86 -15.59 -15.74
C GLU A 62 -11.43 -16.15 -14.43
N GLY A 63 -12.12 -15.31 -13.67
CA GLY A 63 -12.75 -15.69 -12.41
C GLY A 63 -11.78 -16.01 -11.25
N ALA A 64 -10.48 -15.85 -11.42
CA ALA A 64 -9.49 -16.06 -10.38
C ALA A 64 -9.68 -15.09 -9.20
N ARG A 65 -9.40 -15.54 -7.98
CA ARG A 65 -9.50 -14.75 -6.76
C ARG A 65 -8.20 -14.80 -5.98
N VAL A 66 -7.67 -13.62 -5.63
CA VAL A 66 -6.42 -13.49 -4.88
C VAL A 66 -6.61 -12.56 -3.69
N LYS A 67 -6.12 -12.97 -2.52
CA LYS A 67 -5.85 -12.06 -1.41
C LYS A 67 -4.35 -11.99 -1.23
N TYR A 68 -3.76 -10.83 -1.53
CA TYR A 68 -2.35 -10.54 -1.35
C TYR A 68 -2.16 -9.68 -0.10
N ILE A 69 -1.37 -10.17 0.84
CA ILE A 69 -1.06 -9.48 2.10
C ILE A 69 0.43 -9.22 2.12
N GLU A 70 0.82 -7.95 2.18
CA GLU A 70 2.23 -7.54 2.22
C GLU A 70 2.54 -6.78 3.51
N ARG A 71 3.62 -7.15 4.17
CA ARG A 71 4.08 -6.51 5.40
C ARG A 71 5.54 -6.12 5.27
N HIS A 72 5.83 -4.84 5.48
CA HIS A 72 7.18 -4.29 5.44
C HIS A 72 7.63 -3.81 6.81
N CYS A 73 8.84 -4.15 7.21
CA CYS A 73 9.43 -3.67 8.46
C CYS A 73 10.94 -3.47 8.35
N GLY A 74 11.43 -2.45 9.05
CA GLY A 74 12.84 -2.19 9.26
C GLY A 74 13.20 -2.32 10.74
N LEU A 75 14.30 -2.98 11.04
CA LEU A 75 14.82 -3.19 12.39
C LEU A 75 16.32 -2.91 12.42
N GLY A 76 16.88 -2.88 13.63
CA GLY A 76 18.33 -2.69 13.84
C GLY A 76 18.68 -1.29 14.33
N VAL A 77 19.87 -1.18 14.89
CA VAL A 77 20.41 0.02 15.56
C VAL A 77 21.53 0.69 14.77
N GLY A 78 21.86 0.17 13.58
CA GLY A 78 22.83 0.80 12.68
C GLY A 78 22.31 2.11 12.10
N ASP A 79 23.22 2.96 11.63
CA ASP A 79 22.91 4.23 10.96
C ASP A 79 22.78 4.08 9.42
N GLY A 80 23.11 2.90 8.86
CA GLY A 80 22.81 2.59 7.47
C GLY A 80 21.29 2.46 7.23
N LYS A 81 20.80 3.03 6.14
CA LYS A 81 19.38 3.02 5.80
C LYS A 81 18.84 1.61 5.54
N LYS A 82 17.55 1.46 5.78
CA LYS A 82 16.72 0.30 5.42
C LYS A 82 15.79 0.73 4.30
N VAL A 83 16.08 0.28 3.07
CA VAL A 83 15.40 0.71 1.84
C VAL A 83 14.57 -0.43 1.26
N LEU A 84 13.28 -0.19 1.02
CA LEU A 84 12.34 -1.15 0.44
C LEU A 84 11.61 -0.50 -0.75
N ASN A 85 11.90 -0.95 -1.98
CA ASN A 85 11.25 -0.44 -3.19
C ASN A 85 10.44 -1.54 -3.91
N PRO A 86 9.25 -1.87 -3.43
CA PRO A 86 8.43 -2.89 -4.05
C PRO A 86 7.80 -2.38 -5.35
N VAL A 87 7.79 -3.24 -6.35
CA VAL A 87 7.03 -3.05 -7.59
C VAL A 87 6.02 -4.19 -7.72
N THR A 88 4.74 -3.84 -7.89
CA THR A 88 3.67 -4.81 -8.09
C THR A 88 2.98 -4.53 -9.42
N GLU A 89 2.95 -5.53 -10.31
CA GLU A 89 2.25 -5.47 -11.58
C GLU A 89 1.10 -6.48 -11.58
N ILE A 90 -0.12 -6.06 -11.94
CA ILE A 90 -1.33 -6.87 -11.82
C ILE A 90 -2.07 -6.88 -13.16
N TYR A 91 -2.26 -8.06 -13.71
CA TYR A 91 -2.97 -8.29 -14.96
C TYR A 91 -4.20 -9.14 -14.68
N MET A 92 -5.38 -8.54 -14.78
CA MET A 92 -6.65 -9.15 -14.36
C MET A 92 -7.54 -9.45 -15.56
N LYS A 93 -7.80 -10.72 -15.82
CA LYS A 93 -8.75 -11.17 -16.82
C LYS A 93 -10.19 -11.06 -16.33
N LYS A 94 -11.14 -11.26 -17.24
CA LYS A 94 -12.57 -11.12 -17.00
C LYS A 94 -13.05 -11.76 -15.70
N GLY A 95 -13.79 -10.99 -14.89
CA GLY A 95 -14.43 -11.44 -13.65
C GLY A 95 -13.47 -11.86 -12.54
N SER A 96 -12.17 -11.61 -12.68
CA SER A 96 -11.21 -11.87 -11.62
C SER A 96 -11.33 -10.84 -10.49
N TYR A 97 -10.90 -11.23 -9.29
CA TYR A 97 -11.02 -10.42 -8.09
C TYR A 97 -9.71 -10.46 -7.28
N MET A 98 -9.18 -9.31 -6.94
CA MET A 98 -7.98 -9.22 -6.11
C MET A 98 -8.15 -8.22 -4.97
N VAL A 99 -7.77 -8.63 -3.77
CA VAL A 99 -7.57 -7.74 -2.61
C VAL A 99 -6.08 -7.67 -2.33
N MET A 100 -5.53 -6.48 -2.30
CA MET A 100 -4.15 -6.19 -1.91
C MET A 100 -4.16 -5.38 -0.61
N ASP A 101 -3.59 -5.93 0.45
CA ASP A 101 -3.48 -5.30 1.78
C ASP A 101 -2.00 -5.12 2.11
N THR A 102 -1.53 -3.88 2.07
CA THR A 102 -0.13 -3.53 2.31
C THR A 102 0.03 -2.73 3.59
N THR A 103 1.05 -3.04 4.37
CA THR A 103 1.32 -2.37 5.64
C THR A 103 2.81 -2.10 5.82
N GLN A 104 3.17 -0.85 6.09
CA GLN A 104 4.52 -0.40 6.41
C GLN A 104 4.47 0.56 7.61
N ILE A 105 4.65 0.02 8.81
CA ILE A 105 4.44 0.77 10.07
C ILE A 105 5.73 0.99 10.86
N LYS A 106 6.82 0.25 10.58
CA LYS A 106 8.04 0.34 11.39
C LYS A 106 9.32 0.39 10.56
N GLY A 107 10.12 1.43 10.83
CA GLY A 107 11.58 1.45 10.67
C GLY A 107 12.12 1.30 9.26
N VAL A 108 11.31 1.42 8.24
CA VAL A 108 11.78 1.55 6.85
C VAL A 108 12.13 3.00 6.62
N ASP A 109 13.38 3.27 6.23
CA ASP A 109 13.90 4.64 6.16
C ASP A 109 13.58 5.29 4.82
N ASP A 110 13.54 4.50 3.73
CA ASP A 110 13.19 4.99 2.40
C ASP A 110 12.38 3.93 1.64
N THR A 111 11.29 4.36 1.02
CA THR A 111 10.43 3.51 0.20
C THR A 111 9.96 4.25 -1.04
N ASN A 112 10.08 3.59 -2.19
CA ASN A 112 9.43 3.99 -3.42
C ASN A 112 8.61 2.80 -3.97
N ARG A 113 7.34 2.74 -3.58
CA ARG A 113 6.38 1.71 -4.00
C ARG A 113 5.72 2.08 -5.31
N VAL A 114 5.68 1.15 -6.25
CA VAL A 114 4.94 1.31 -7.50
C VAL A 114 3.99 0.12 -7.69
N THR A 115 2.71 0.40 -7.86
CA THR A 115 1.69 -0.60 -8.18
C THR A 115 1.04 -0.25 -9.51
N LYS A 116 1.09 -1.17 -10.47
CA LYS A 116 0.46 -1.03 -11.79
C LYS A 116 -0.58 -2.12 -11.97
N ALA A 117 -1.75 -1.77 -12.47
CA ALA A 117 -2.81 -2.74 -12.71
C ALA A 117 -3.54 -2.48 -14.02
N THR A 118 -3.88 -3.57 -14.72
CA THR A 118 -4.72 -3.56 -15.91
C THR A 118 -5.90 -4.50 -15.68
N LEU A 119 -7.11 -3.97 -15.77
CA LEU A 119 -8.35 -4.67 -15.48
C LEU A 119 -9.18 -4.87 -16.74
N ASP A 120 -9.52 -6.12 -17.02
CA ASP A 120 -10.45 -6.53 -18.06
C ASP A 120 -11.91 -6.49 -17.54
N SER A 121 -12.89 -6.86 -18.36
CA SER A 121 -14.32 -6.76 -18.05
C SER A 121 -14.69 -7.47 -16.74
N ASP A 122 -15.55 -6.83 -15.95
CA ASP A 122 -16.06 -7.36 -14.68
C ASP A 122 -14.96 -7.68 -13.63
N ALA A 123 -13.71 -7.29 -13.87
CA ALA A 123 -12.61 -7.47 -12.93
C ALA A 123 -12.66 -6.43 -11.81
N THR A 124 -12.33 -6.83 -10.58
CA THR A 124 -12.36 -5.94 -9.41
C THR A 124 -11.05 -6.01 -8.64
N LEU A 125 -10.42 -4.84 -8.44
CA LEU A 125 -9.20 -4.68 -7.64
C LEU A 125 -9.49 -3.80 -6.42
N VAL A 126 -9.21 -4.33 -5.23
CA VAL A 126 -9.31 -3.58 -3.97
C VAL A 126 -7.92 -3.47 -3.37
N ILE A 127 -7.46 -2.24 -3.13
CA ILE A 127 -6.15 -1.97 -2.50
C ILE A 127 -6.39 -1.23 -1.19
N THR A 128 -5.79 -1.75 -0.11
CA THR A 128 -5.71 -1.07 1.17
C THR A 128 -4.25 -0.90 1.53
N GLU A 129 -3.83 0.33 1.73
CA GLU A 129 -2.46 0.67 2.13
C GLU A 129 -2.46 1.36 3.49
N LYS A 130 -1.51 0.98 4.34
CA LYS A 130 -1.30 1.56 5.67
C LYS A 130 0.17 1.90 5.84
N ILE A 131 0.47 3.19 6.02
CA ILE A 131 1.84 3.69 6.15
C ILE A 131 1.97 4.54 7.40
N LEU A 132 3.02 4.30 8.18
CA LEU A 132 3.45 5.19 9.24
C LEU A 132 4.93 5.50 9.05
N THR A 133 5.26 6.77 9.01
CA THR A 133 6.64 7.28 8.95
C THR A 133 6.94 8.18 10.15
N SER A 134 8.17 8.13 10.62
CA SER A 134 8.68 8.92 11.74
C SER A 134 10.13 9.32 11.48
N ASN A 135 10.69 10.15 12.35
CA ASN A 135 12.04 10.72 12.19
C ASN A 135 12.18 11.42 10.83
N ASP A 136 13.16 11.04 10.02
CA ASP A 136 13.44 11.55 8.66
C ASP A 136 13.05 10.58 7.54
N GLN A 137 12.19 9.61 7.84
CA GLN A 137 11.75 8.58 6.90
C GLN A 137 10.99 9.16 5.71
N ILE A 138 11.17 8.52 4.56
CA ILE A 138 10.51 8.90 3.31
C ILE A 138 9.73 7.72 2.77
N ALA A 139 8.43 7.93 2.48
CA ALA A 139 7.61 6.93 1.82
C ALA A 139 6.91 7.55 0.61
N LYS A 140 7.16 6.99 -0.57
CA LYS A 140 6.50 7.37 -1.81
C LYS A 140 5.73 6.18 -2.34
N THR A 141 4.46 6.40 -2.66
CA THR A 141 3.58 5.39 -3.24
C THR A 141 2.97 5.90 -4.52
N LYS A 142 3.01 5.10 -5.57
CA LYS A 142 2.37 5.37 -6.85
C LYS A 142 1.47 4.23 -7.27
N PHE A 143 0.20 4.53 -7.55
CA PHE A 143 -0.76 3.62 -8.15
C PHE A 143 -1.07 4.05 -9.58
N GLU A 144 -0.94 3.13 -10.53
CA GLU A 144 -1.33 3.29 -11.93
C GLU A 144 -2.33 2.20 -12.28
N VAL A 145 -3.60 2.54 -12.50
CA VAL A 145 -4.66 1.57 -12.78
C VAL A 145 -5.37 1.91 -14.08
N GLU A 146 -5.42 0.95 -15.00
CA GLU A 146 -6.16 1.03 -16.25
C GLU A 146 -7.38 0.12 -16.23
N LEU A 147 -8.58 0.72 -16.37
CA LEU A 147 -9.85 0.03 -16.43
C LEU A 147 -10.24 -0.11 -17.91
N ASN A 148 -9.91 -1.25 -18.51
CA ASN A 148 -10.02 -1.49 -19.94
C ASN A 148 -11.30 -2.26 -20.35
N GLY A 149 -11.88 -3.03 -19.44
CA GLY A 149 -13.07 -3.80 -19.70
C GLY A 149 -14.34 -3.19 -19.11
N GLU A 150 -15.50 -3.48 -19.70
CA GLU A 150 -16.80 -3.03 -19.17
C GLU A 150 -17.01 -3.53 -17.73
N ASN A 151 -17.55 -2.67 -16.88
CA ASN A 151 -17.79 -2.89 -15.45
C ASN A 151 -16.53 -3.22 -14.63
N ALA A 152 -15.34 -3.00 -15.17
CA ALA A 152 -14.12 -3.07 -14.38
C ALA A 152 -14.20 -2.06 -13.23
N SER A 153 -13.73 -2.45 -12.05
CA SER A 153 -13.79 -1.59 -10.87
C SER A 153 -12.51 -1.64 -10.02
N THR A 154 -12.16 -0.50 -9.43
CA THR A 154 -11.08 -0.43 -8.45
C THR A 154 -11.45 0.44 -7.27
N HIS A 155 -11.04 -0.01 -6.08
CA HIS A 155 -11.08 0.77 -4.84
C HIS A 155 -9.69 0.82 -4.25
N VAL A 156 -9.19 2.03 -4.03
CA VAL A 156 -7.88 2.25 -3.40
C VAL A 156 -8.10 3.09 -2.15
N THR A 157 -7.75 2.55 -0.98
CA THR A 157 -7.77 3.27 0.29
C THR A 157 -6.35 3.33 0.84
N SER A 158 -5.78 4.53 0.92
CA SER A 158 -4.48 4.77 1.55
C SER A 158 -4.69 5.55 2.86
N ARG A 159 -4.30 4.94 3.98
CA ARG A 159 -4.30 5.57 5.30
C ARG A 159 -2.87 5.72 5.79
N SER A 160 -2.49 6.94 6.10
CA SER A 160 -1.11 7.22 6.45
C SER A 160 -0.97 8.18 7.64
N VAL A 161 0.13 8.00 8.38
CA VAL A 161 0.51 8.90 9.48
C VAL A 161 1.96 9.34 9.26
N ALA A 162 2.18 10.64 9.13
CA ALA A 162 3.51 11.24 9.03
C ALA A 162 3.83 12.01 10.30
N MET A 163 4.91 11.64 10.97
CA MET A 163 5.36 12.22 12.23
C MET A 163 6.79 12.80 12.10
N ASP A 164 7.20 13.56 13.08
CA ASP A 164 8.53 14.17 13.18
C ASP A 164 8.88 15.02 11.95
N ASP A 165 10.00 14.77 11.29
CA ASP A 165 10.42 15.43 10.05
C ASP A 165 10.17 14.58 8.80
N SER A 166 9.35 13.51 8.90
CA SER A 166 9.12 12.54 7.83
C SER A 166 8.32 13.10 6.66
N TYR A 167 8.46 12.46 5.50
CA TYR A 167 7.78 12.85 4.27
C TYR A 167 7.07 11.67 3.61
N GLN A 168 5.83 11.89 3.19
CA GLN A 168 5.06 10.93 2.40
C GLN A 168 4.54 11.57 1.12
N GLU A 169 4.58 10.81 0.03
CA GLU A 169 3.96 11.19 -1.24
C GLU A 169 3.08 10.06 -1.75
N PHE A 170 1.82 10.38 -2.01
CA PHE A 170 0.84 9.49 -2.62
C PHE A 170 0.48 10.03 -4.01
N VAL A 171 0.71 9.22 -5.04
CA VAL A 171 0.32 9.52 -6.42
C VAL A 171 -0.64 8.44 -6.90
N SER A 172 -1.81 8.82 -7.38
CA SER A 172 -2.74 7.90 -8.03
C SER A 172 -3.04 8.36 -9.45
N ASN A 173 -2.85 7.47 -10.42
CA ASN A 173 -3.20 7.67 -11.82
C ASN A 173 -4.21 6.60 -12.24
N ILE A 174 -5.46 7.01 -12.42
CA ILE A 174 -6.56 6.11 -12.76
C ILE A 174 -7.09 6.47 -14.14
N THR A 175 -7.07 5.51 -15.04
CA THR A 175 -7.59 5.67 -16.41
C THR A 175 -8.80 4.78 -16.63
N GLY A 176 -9.95 5.37 -16.93
CA GLY A 176 -11.19 4.68 -17.32
C GLY A 176 -11.37 4.71 -18.84
N ASN A 177 -11.12 3.60 -19.51
CA ASN A 177 -11.20 3.49 -20.96
C ASN A 177 -12.61 3.10 -21.46
N THR A 178 -13.48 2.64 -20.59
CA THR A 178 -14.84 2.14 -20.88
C THR A 178 -15.79 2.48 -19.74
N LYS A 179 -17.03 1.98 -19.77
CA LYS A 179 -17.96 2.03 -18.63
C LYS A 179 -17.33 1.28 -17.45
N CYS A 180 -16.86 2.01 -16.46
CA CYS A 180 -16.11 1.47 -15.34
C CYS A 180 -16.28 2.35 -14.09
N TYR A 181 -15.76 1.84 -12.96
CA TYR A 181 -15.84 2.55 -11.70
C TYR A 181 -14.49 2.56 -10.99
N ALA A 182 -14.10 3.72 -10.45
CA ALA A 182 -12.97 3.81 -9.52
C ALA A 182 -13.28 4.75 -8.37
N HIS A 183 -12.84 4.37 -7.18
CA HIS A 183 -12.85 5.22 -6.00
C HIS A 183 -11.49 5.15 -5.33
N VAL A 184 -10.83 6.29 -5.22
CA VAL A 184 -9.53 6.44 -4.53
C VAL A 184 -9.73 7.35 -3.34
N GLU A 185 -9.40 6.84 -2.16
CA GLU A 185 -9.45 7.55 -0.88
C GLU A 185 -8.02 7.65 -0.34
N CYS A 186 -7.57 8.87 -0.02
CA CYS A 186 -6.25 9.12 0.54
C CYS A 186 -6.40 9.96 1.82
N ASP A 187 -6.33 9.29 2.97
CA ASP A 187 -6.46 9.93 4.26
C ASP A 187 -5.11 9.94 5.00
N ALA A 188 -4.75 11.08 5.55
CA ALA A 188 -3.50 11.21 6.27
C ALA A 188 -3.62 12.04 7.55
N ILE A 189 -2.97 11.55 8.60
CA ILE A 189 -2.74 12.30 9.83
C ILE A 189 -1.30 12.85 9.80
N ILE A 190 -1.18 14.16 10.02
CA ILE A 190 0.11 14.82 10.19
C ILE A 190 0.31 15.13 11.66
N LYS A 191 1.47 14.75 12.18
CA LYS A 191 1.92 15.09 13.54
C LYS A 191 3.26 15.83 13.46
N GLU A 192 3.42 16.85 14.32
CA GLU A 192 4.64 17.66 14.43
C GLU A 192 5.01 18.36 13.12
N LYS A 193 6.12 17.99 12.48
CA LYS A 193 6.60 18.56 11.22
C LYS A 193 6.43 17.63 10.02
N GLY A 194 5.74 16.50 10.21
CA GLY A 194 5.48 15.54 9.15
C GLY A 194 4.84 16.21 7.92
N LYS A 195 5.15 15.72 6.75
CA LYS A 195 4.66 16.27 5.48
C LYS A 195 4.04 15.16 4.64
N VAL A 196 2.85 15.45 4.11
CA VAL A 196 2.14 14.55 3.20
C VAL A 196 1.74 15.31 1.95
N LYS A 197 2.00 14.71 0.79
CA LYS A 197 1.58 15.22 -0.52
C LYS A 197 0.73 14.18 -1.21
N ALA A 198 -0.47 14.54 -1.64
CA ALA A 198 -1.33 13.71 -2.49
C ALA A 198 -1.46 14.34 -3.88
N VAL A 199 -1.29 13.51 -4.92
CA VAL A 199 -1.38 13.93 -6.33
C VAL A 199 -2.35 12.98 -7.04
N PRO A 200 -3.63 13.35 -7.13
CA PRO A 200 -4.61 12.57 -7.90
C PRO A 200 -4.54 12.92 -9.39
N GLU A 201 -4.50 11.90 -10.23
CA GLU A 201 -4.64 12.00 -11.67
C GLU A 201 -5.78 11.08 -12.12
N ILE A 202 -6.84 11.65 -12.67
CA ILE A 202 -8.02 10.93 -13.14
C ILE A 202 -8.21 11.18 -14.63
N TYR A 203 -8.32 10.11 -15.41
CA TYR A 203 -8.47 10.14 -16.85
C TYR A 203 -9.73 9.35 -17.27
N ALA A 204 -10.88 10.03 -17.38
CA ALA A 204 -12.12 9.44 -17.91
C ALA A 204 -12.14 9.59 -19.44
N LYS A 205 -11.83 8.50 -20.15
CA LYS A 205 -11.84 8.45 -21.62
C LYS A 205 -13.15 7.94 -22.21
N ASN A 206 -14.11 7.60 -21.36
CA ASN A 206 -15.44 7.16 -21.73
C ASN A 206 -16.49 7.94 -20.95
N ILE A 207 -17.61 8.28 -21.55
CA ILE A 207 -18.67 9.07 -20.92
C ILE A 207 -19.32 8.34 -19.74
N ASP A 208 -19.30 7.00 -19.74
CA ASP A 208 -19.83 6.16 -18.67
C ASP A 208 -18.77 5.75 -17.64
N ALA A 209 -17.56 6.29 -17.73
CA ALA A 209 -16.53 6.10 -16.71
C ALA A 209 -16.83 6.97 -15.49
N ASN A 210 -17.03 6.34 -14.33
CA ASN A 210 -17.25 7.02 -13.05
C ASN A 210 -16.01 6.88 -12.16
N LEU A 211 -15.21 7.92 -12.09
CA LEU A 211 -13.93 7.92 -11.36
C LEU A 211 -13.99 9.00 -10.28
N ILE A 212 -13.79 8.58 -9.02
CA ILE A 212 -13.86 9.43 -7.84
C ILE A 212 -12.53 9.43 -7.12
N HIS A 213 -12.08 10.59 -6.68
CA HIS A 213 -10.96 10.73 -5.77
C HIS A 213 -11.32 11.64 -4.60
N GLU A 214 -11.04 11.16 -3.39
CA GLU A 214 -11.23 11.88 -2.13
C GLU A 214 -9.93 11.92 -1.35
N ALA A 215 -9.65 13.02 -0.66
CA ALA A 215 -8.47 13.15 0.17
C ALA A 215 -8.76 13.98 1.42
N ALA A 216 -8.39 13.48 2.58
CA ALA A 216 -8.44 14.21 3.84
C ALA A 216 -7.06 14.18 4.51
N ILE A 217 -6.37 15.32 4.53
CA ILE A 217 -5.04 15.45 5.12
C ILE A 217 -5.11 16.50 6.24
N GLY A 218 -4.79 16.09 7.46
CA GLY A 218 -4.86 17.00 8.59
C GLY A 218 -4.22 16.45 9.86
N LYS A 219 -4.34 17.20 10.93
CA LYS A 219 -3.91 16.80 12.27
C LYS A 219 -5.06 16.13 13.04
N ILE A 220 -4.75 15.42 14.09
CA ILE A 220 -5.75 14.86 15.02
C ILE A 220 -6.63 15.99 15.55
N ALA A 221 -7.95 15.83 15.51
CA ALA A 221 -8.87 16.82 16.05
C ALA A 221 -8.79 16.91 17.58
N GLY A 222 -8.66 18.12 18.09
CA GLY A 222 -8.52 18.38 19.54
C GLY A 222 -9.70 17.81 20.35
N GLU A 223 -10.91 17.82 19.80
CA GLU A 223 -12.10 17.24 20.45
C GLU A 223 -11.98 15.73 20.67
N GLN A 224 -11.37 15.00 19.73
CA GLN A 224 -11.14 13.55 19.89
C GLN A 224 -10.13 13.28 21.00
N LEU A 225 -9.05 14.06 21.06
CA LEU A 225 -8.06 13.98 22.15
C LEU A 225 -8.70 14.28 23.49
N LEU A 226 -9.39 15.40 23.63
CA LEU A 226 -10.06 15.80 24.88
C LEU A 226 -11.05 14.75 25.34
N LYS A 227 -11.80 14.14 24.45
CA LYS A 227 -12.76 13.07 24.77
C LYS A 227 -12.06 11.85 25.37
N LEU A 228 -10.95 11.40 24.78
CA LEU A 228 -10.19 10.26 25.30
C LEU A 228 -9.48 10.62 26.62
N MET A 229 -8.94 11.81 26.74
CA MET A 229 -8.34 12.29 27.99
C MET A 229 -9.37 12.40 29.13
N SER A 230 -10.61 12.78 28.84
CA SER A 230 -11.69 12.81 29.84
C SER A 230 -12.07 11.42 30.36
N LEU A 231 -11.71 10.35 29.64
CA LEU A 231 -11.84 8.95 30.05
C LEU A 231 -10.61 8.45 30.83
N GLY A 232 -9.64 9.30 31.13
CA GLY A 232 -8.49 9.01 31.99
C GLY A 232 -7.20 8.65 31.24
N LEU A 233 -7.16 8.78 29.92
CA LEU A 233 -5.94 8.59 29.14
C LEU A 233 -5.06 9.86 29.22
N SER A 234 -3.74 9.69 29.25
CA SER A 234 -2.82 10.78 28.98
C SER A 234 -2.92 11.23 27.52
N GLU A 235 -2.48 12.41 27.20
CA GLU A 235 -2.50 12.93 25.82
C GLU A 235 -1.79 11.97 24.86
N LYS A 236 -0.62 11.45 25.24
CA LYS A 236 0.13 10.48 24.44
C LYS A 236 -0.63 9.18 24.20
N GLU A 237 -1.25 8.62 25.23
CA GLU A 237 -2.07 7.41 25.08
C GLU A 237 -3.30 7.64 24.19
N ALA A 238 -3.93 8.82 24.31
CA ALA A 238 -5.06 9.21 23.48
C ALA A 238 -4.65 9.31 22.01
N GLU A 239 -3.51 9.93 21.70
CA GLU A 239 -2.95 9.99 20.36
C GLU A 239 -2.64 8.60 19.80
N GLU A 240 -1.99 7.72 20.58
CA GLU A 240 -1.67 6.35 20.16
C GLU A 240 -2.95 5.55 19.85
N VAL A 241 -4.01 5.71 20.65
CA VAL A 241 -5.30 5.06 20.39
C VAL A 241 -5.91 5.55 19.09
N ILE A 242 -5.88 6.86 18.81
CA ILE A 242 -6.42 7.44 17.58
C ILE A 242 -5.63 6.94 16.36
N ILE A 243 -4.28 7.02 16.40
CA ILE A 243 -3.40 6.57 15.32
C ILE A 243 -3.60 5.08 15.03
N ASN A 244 -3.62 4.25 16.07
CA ASN A 244 -3.84 2.82 15.91
C ASN A 244 -5.24 2.49 15.37
N GLY A 245 -6.26 3.26 15.76
CA GLY A 245 -7.63 3.13 15.24
C GLY A 245 -7.72 3.55 13.77
N PHE A 246 -7.02 4.60 13.39
CA PHE A 246 -6.99 5.13 12.03
C PHE A 246 -6.27 4.19 11.05
N LEU A 247 -5.20 3.52 11.50
CA LEU A 247 -4.44 2.56 10.71
C LEU A 247 -5.01 1.10 10.76
N LYS A 248 -6.13 0.85 11.40
CA LYS A 248 -6.82 -0.44 11.34
C LYS A 248 -7.62 -0.58 10.06
#